data_97bace978ee99d5ed44ddcc321562922
#
_entry.id   97bace978ee99d5ed44ddcc321562922
#
_cell.length_a   1.000
_cell.length_b   1.000
_cell.length_c   1.000
_cell.angle_alpha   90.00
_cell.angle_beta   90.00
_cell.angle_gamma   90.00
#
_symmetry.space_group_name_H-M   'P 1'
#
loop_
_entity.id
_entity.type
_entity.pdbx_description
1 polymer ?
#
loop_
_entity_poly.entity_id
_entity_poly.type
_entity_poly.pdbx_seq_one_letter_code
_entity_poly.pdbx_strand_id
1 'polypeptide(L)'
;MKKVLILGATGLFGKELVKKLHNDNKYEIVAFSRHAKDFYCGDERLTAINGDATKEADLTAAMSGVNVVYCAVSGEDLPKVAENLVSVMAKQNIPRLIFMGAVGIYNEIPVELDDDDNVRNNPEQIPNLKAVEAIENSGLNYTIIRPGYLQQGNENDYVLTLKGEPAKGYISSISSVVNFAEKLIADDALYSYQSVAITKRQV
;
A
#
# COMPACT_ATOMS: atom_id res chain seq x y z
N MET A 1 -13.33 -15.78 -8.03
CA MET A 1 -13.08 -14.70 -7.04
C MET A 1 -11.74 -14.02 -7.39
N LYS A 2 -11.59 -12.72 -7.10
CA LYS A 2 -10.31 -12.02 -7.30
C LYS A 2 -9.36 -12.43 -6.16
N LYS A 3 -8.15 -12.92 -6.49
CA LYS A 3 -7.13 -13.32 -5.52
C LYS A 3 -6.24 -12.14 -5.19
N VAL A 4 -6.19 -11.75 -3.92
CA VAL A 4 -5.49 -10.57 -3.41
C VAL A 4 -4.35 -10.99 -2.51
N LEU A 5 -3.12 -10.64 -2.86
CA LEU A 5 -1.95 -10.79 -1.98
C LEU A 5 -1.78 -9.51 -1.17
N ILE A 6 -1.74 -9.66 0.16
CA ILE A 6 -1.51 -8.55 1.10
C ILE A 6 -0.13 -8.74 1.73
N LEU A 7 0.84 -7.94 1.30
CA LEU A 7 2.18 -7.86 1.89
C LEU A 7 2.17 -6.92 3.09
N GLY A 8 2.76 -7.35 4.19
CA GLY A 8 2.66 -6.65 5.46
C GLY A 8 1.32 -6.91 6.16
N ALA A 9 0.72 -8.10 5.94
CA ALA A 9 -0.62 -8.47 6.40
C ALA A 9 -0.82 -8.39 7.92
N THR A 10 0.24 -8.48 8.71
CA THR A 10 0.19 -8.34 10.18
C THR A 10 0.45 -6.92 10.68
N GLY A 11 0.80 -6.00 9.76
CA GLY A 11 1.03 -4.59 10.04
C GLY A 11 -0.27 -3.79 10.18
N LEU A 12 -0.12 -2.50 10.47
CA LEU A 12 -1.22 -1.59 10.79
C LEU A 12 -2.32 -1.55 9.71
N PHE A 13 -1.94 -1.32 8.47
CA PHE A 13 -2.90 -1.28 7.35
C PHE A 13 -3.27 -2.68 6.86
N GLY A 14 -2.30 -3.60 6.83
CA GLY A 14 -2.51 -4.93 6.27
C GLY A 14 -3.55 -5.72 7.06
N LYS A 15 -3.48 -5.74 8.39
CA LYS A 15 -4.46 -6.45 9.23
C LYS A 15 -5.88 -5.90 9.09
N GLU A 16 -6.03 -4.58 9.01
CA GLU A 16 -7.35 -3.97 8.85
C GLU A 16 -7.91 -4.22 7.44
N LEU A 17 -7.05 -4.26 6.40
CA LEU A 17 -7.48 -4.62 5.06
C LEU A 17 -7.88 -6.11 4.99
N VAL A 18 -7.09 -7.02 5.57
CA VAL A 18 -7.46 -8.44 5.68
C VAL A 18 -8.83 -8.57 6.32
N LYS A 19 -9.06 -7.92 7.47
CA LYS A 19 -10.35 -7.94 8.17
C LYS A 19 -11.50 -7.42 7.31
N LYS A 20 -11.27 -6.33 6.57
CA LYS A 20 -12.28 -5.72 5.71
C LYS A 20 -12.66 -6.64 4.54
N LEU A 21 -11.68 -7.15 3.80
CA LEU A 21 -11.91 -8.04 2.66
C LEU A 21 -12.49 -9.39 3.09
N HIS A 22 -12.12 -9.88 4.26
CA HIS A 22 -12.61 -11.12 4.83
C HIS A 22 -14.12 -11.12 5.10
N ASN A 23 -14.66 -9.95 5.45
CA ASN A 23 -16.11 -9.81 5.70
C ASN A 23 -16.94 -9.77 4.41
N ASP A 24 -16.33 -9.51 3.26
CA ASP A 24 -17.05 -9.34 1.99
C ASP A 24 -17.22 -10.64 1.19
N ASN A 25 -16.52 -11.74 1.50
CA ASN A 25 -16.57 -13.05 0.83
C ASN A 25 -16.39 -13.01 -0.71
N LYS A 26 -15.92 -11.88 -1.27
CA LYS A 26 -15.70 -11.71 -2.72
C LYS A 26 -14.27 -12.00 -3.15
N TYR A 27 -13.37 -12.11 -2.18
CA TYR A 27 -11.94 -12.19 -2.40
C TYR A 27 -11.34 -13.49 -1.86
N GLU A 28 -10.36 -14.02 -2.57
CA GLU A 28 -9.43 -15.01 -2.06
C GLU A 28 -8.21 -14.27 -1.49
N ILE A 29 -7.96 -14.38 -0.19
CA ILE A 29 -6.96 -13.59 0.50
C ILE A 29 -5.70 -14.42 0.72
N VAL A 30 -4.56 -13.90 0.29
CA VAL A 30 -3.22 -14.39 0.66
C VAL A 30 -2.59 -13.35 1.60
N ALA A 31 -2.48 -13.70 2.87
CA ALA A 31 -1.85 -12.88 3.90
C ALA A 31 -0.36 -13.22 4.00
N PHE A 32 0.51 -12.27 3.62
CA PHE A 32 1.96 -12.47 3.63
C PHE A 32 2.65 -11.54 4.62
N SER A 33 3.41 -12.11 5.51
CA SER A 33 4.35 -11.41 6.41
C SER A 33 5.33 -12.41 7.02
N ARG A 34 6.33 -11.91 7.76
CA ARG A 34 7.30 -12.77 8.46
C ARG A 34 6.64 -13.75 9.46
N HIS A 35 5.47 -13.42 9.99
CA HIS A 35 4.75 -14.19 11.01
C HIS A 35 3.25 -14.36 10.68
N ALA A 36 2.89 -14.42 9.39
CA ALA A 36 1.49 -14.49 8.98
C ALA A 36 0.79 -15.76 9.48
N LYS A 37 1.45 -16.91 9.43
CA LYS A 37 0.89 -18.20 9.87
C LYS A 37 0.56 -18.24 11.37
N ASP A 38 1.38 -17.60 12.19
CA ASP A 38 1.14 -17.54 13.62
C ASP A 38 0.00 -16.57 13.93
N PHE A 39 -0.02 -15.42 13.24
CA PHE A 39 -1.00 -14.37 13.43
C PHE A 39 -2.42 -14.78 12.99
N TYR A 40 -2.53 -15.52 11.88
CA TYR A 40 -3.80 -16.00 11.31
C TYR A 40 -4.03 -17.48 11.56
N CYS A 41 -3.47 -18.04 12.62
CA CYS A 41 -3.62 -19.44 12.98
C CYS A 41 -5.09 -19.79 13.20
N GLY A 42 -5.56 -20.84 12.51
CA GLY A 42 -6.96 -21.31 12.59
C GLY A 42 -7.96 -20.54 11.72
N ASP A 43 -7.54 -19.56 10.96
CA ASP A 43 -8.42 -18.89 9.98
C ASP A 43 -8.35 -19.62 8.61
N GLU A 44 -9.32 -20.50 8.36
CA GLU A 44 -9.39 -21.29 7.13
C GLU A 44 -9.87 -20.51 5.90
N ARG A 45 -10.32 -19.26 6.08
CA ARG A 45 -10.87 -18.44 4.98
C ARG A 45 -9.80 -17.62 4.25
N LEU A 46 -8.54 -17.72 4.66
CA LEU A 46 -7.42 -17.10 3.99
C LEU A 46 -6.20 -18.02 3.93
N THR A 47 -5.28 -17.73 3.04
CA THR A 47 -3.99 -18.43 2.96
C THR A 47 -2.92 -17.59 3.63
N ALA A 48 -2.40 -18.03 4.79
CA ALA A 48 -1.31 -17.35 5.47
C ALA A 48 0.04 -17.91 5.01
N ILE A 49 0.95 -17.02 4.58
CA ILE A 49 2.30 -17.37 4.11
C ILE A 49 3.34 -16.58 4.91
N ASN A 50 4.23 -17.32 5.59
CA ASN A 50 5.42 -16.70 6.17
C ASN A 50 6.45 -16.45 5.08
N GLY A 51 6.99 -15.23 5.02
CA GLY A 51 8.04 -14.87 4.07
C GLY A 51 8.58 -13.47 4.29
N ASP A 52 9.68 -13.18 3.61
CA ASP A 52 10.38 -11.92 3.63
C ASP A 52 10.29 -11.26 2.24
N ALA A 53 9.68 -10.08 2.17
CA ALA A 53 9.48 -9.37 0.90
C ALA A 53 10.80 -8.88 0.25
N THR A 54 11.91 -8.86 1.00
CA THR A 54 13.25 -8.59 0.45
C THR A 54 13.82 -9.79 -0.31
N LYS A 55 13.17 -10.96 -0.23
CA LYS A 55 13.58 -12.18 -0.91
C LYS A 55 12.65 -12.47 -2.09
N GLU A 56 13.18 -12.39 -3.30
CA GLU A 56 12.43 -12.62 -4.54
C GLU A 56 11.77 -14.01 -4.58
N ALA A 57 12.44 -15.03 -4.04
CA ALA A 57 11.90 -16.39 -4.00
C ALA A 57 10.63 -16.51 -3.15
N ASP A 58 10.58 -15.80 -2.00
CA ASP A 58 9.41 -15.81 -1.12
C ASP A 58 8.22 -15.12 -1.79
N LEU A 59 8.46 -13.99 -2.47
CA LEU A 59 7.43 -13.30 -3.26
C LEU A 59 6.95 -14.15 -4.43
N THR A 60 7.88 -14.80 -5.15
CA THR A 60 7.54 -15.68 -6.27
C THR A 60 6.59 -16.80 -5.85
N ALA A 61 6.86 -17.42 -4.70
CA ALA A 61 6.00 -18.48 -4.17
C ALA A 61 4.62 -17.94 -3.73
N ALA A 62 4.56 -16.74 -3.14
CA ALA A 62 3.31 -16.15 -2.64
C ALA A 62 2.41 -15.61 -3.75
N MET A 63 2.96 -15.26 -4.91
CA MET A 63 2.25 -14.58 -5.99
C MET A 63 1.55 -15.51 -6.99
N SER A 64 1.59 -16.83 -6.79
CA SER A 64 0.96 -17.78 -7.72
C SER A 64 -0.57 -17.57 -7.85
N GLY A 65 -1.01 -17.24 -9.07
CA GLY A 65 -2.41 -17.00 -9.39
C GLY A 65 -3.03 -15.73 -8.81
N VAL A 66 -2.21 -14.81 -8.29
CA VAL A 66 -2.64 -13.53 -7.71
C VAL A 66 -3.11 -12.59 -8.83
N ASN A 67 -4.20 -11.85 -8.58
CA ASN A 67 -4.72 -10.84 -9.49
C ASN A 67 -4.30 -9.41 -9.08
N VAL A 68 -4.23 -9.17 -7.77
CA VAL A 68 -3.90 -7.85 -7.20
C VAL A 68 -2.90 -8.03 -6.06
N VAL A 69 -1.87 -7.20 -6.03
CA VAL A 69 -0.93 -7.09 -4.92
C VAL A 69 -1.20 -5.78 -4.18
N TYR A 70 -1.43 -5.86 -2.87
CA TYR A 70 -1.42 -4.73 -1.97
C TYR A 70 -0.17 -4.81 -1.09
N CYS A 71 0.67 -3.79 -1.13
CA CYS A 71 1.91 -3.71 -0.36
C CYS A 71 1.83 -2.62 0.70
N ALA A 72 1.82 -3.00 1.98
CA ALA A 72 1.89 -2.13 3.14
C ALA A 72 3.13 -2.43 4.01
N VAL A 73 4.22 -2.83 3.38
CA VAL A 73 5.53 -2.95 4.01
C VAL A 73 6.14 -1.56 4.18
N SER A 74 6.90 -1.36 5.24
CA SER A 74 7.63 -0.11 5.53
C SER A 74 9.02 -0.42 6.06
N GLY A 75 9.88 0.59 6.08
CA GLY A 75 11.23 0.49 6.61
C GLY A 75 12.31 0.76 5.57
N GLU A 76 13.57 0.68 5.99
CA GLU A 76 14.74 1.01 5.16
C GLU A 76 14.88 0.13 3.92
N ASP A 77 14.42 -1.13 3.99
CA ASP A 77 14.49 -2.10 2.90
C ASP A 77 13.38 -1.91 1.84
N LEU A 78 12.53 -0.89 1.98
CA LEU A 78 11.38 -0.67 1.08
C LEU A 78 11.78 -0.55 -0.41
N PRO A 79 12.90 0.09 -0.78
CA PRO A 79 13.38 0.10 -2.17
C PRO A 79 13.61 -1.31 -2.72
N LYS A 80 14.25 -2.18 -1.92
CA LYS A 80 14.48 -3.58 -2.31
C LYS A 80 13.20 -4.37 -2.48
N VAL A 81 12.22 -4.14 -1.60
CA VAL A 81 10.88 -4.72 -1.73
C VAL A 81 10.21 -4.28 -3.03
N ALA A 82 10.28 -2.99 -3.36
CA ALA A 82 9.71 -2.45 -4.60
C ALA A 82 10.35 -3.05 -5.85
N GLU A 83 11.68 -3.16 -5.91
CA GLU A 83 12.41 -3.81 -7.00
C GLU A 83 11.98 -5.27 -7.19
N ASN A 84 11.90 -6.02 -6.10
CA ASN A 84 11.46 -7.42 -6.14
C ASN A 84 10.00 -7.54 -6.59
N LEU A 85 9.12 -6.66 -6.12
CA LEU A 85 7.71 -6.61 -6.57
C LEU A 85 7.62 -6.40 -8.08
N VAL A 86 8.32 -5.40 -8.60
CA VAL A 86 8.36 -5.11 -10.03
C VAL A 86 8.85 -6.32 -10.83
N SER A 87 9.96 -6.93 -10.40
CA SER A 87 10.54 -8.11 -11.05
C SER A 87 9.58 -9.30 -11.07
N VAL A 88 9.02 -9.69 -9.91
CA VAL A 88 8.17 -10.88 -9.79
C VAL A 88 6.82 -10.68 -10.46
N MET A 89 6.19 -9.52 -10.29
CA MET A 89 4.91 -9.22 -10.92
C MET A 89 5.01 -9.23 -12.44
N ALA A 90 6.09 -8.67 -13.02
CA ALA A 90 6.34 -8.71 -14.45
C ALA A 90 6.51 -10.16 -14.95
N LYS A 91 7.32 -10.98 -14.26
CA LYS A 91 7.55 -12.39 -14.61
C LYS A 91 6.29 -13.25 -14.54
N GLN A 92 5.39 -12.96 -13.60
CA GLN A 92 4.14 -13.72 -13.40
C GLN A 92 2.91 -13.10 -14.08
N ASN A 93 3.09 -12.00 -14.82
CA ASN A 93 2.01 -11.26 -15.49
C ASN A 93 0.89 -10.85 -14.52
N ILE A 94 1.25 -10.40 -13.31
CA ILE A 94 0.28 -9.90 -12.33
C ILE A 94 -0.08 -8.47 -12.70
N PRO A 95 -1.37 -8.17 -12.95
CA PRO A 95 -1.74 -6.93 -13.62
C PRO A 95 -1.76 -5.70 -12.70
N ARG A 96 -1.98 -5.86 -11.38
CA ARG A 96 -2.34 -4.73 -10.51
C ARG A 96 -1.51 -4.65 -9.25
N LEU A 97 -0.92 -3.47 -8.98
CA LEU A 97 -0.20 -3.13 -7.75
C LEU A 97 -0.86 -1.95 -7.03
N ILE A 98 -1.16 -2.10 -5.75
CA ILE A 98 -1.52 -1.01 -4.85
C ILE A 98 -0.40 -0.93 -3.81
N PHE A 99 0.30 0.21 -3.75
CA PHE A 99 1.49 0.37 -2.93
C PHE A 99 1.32 1.51 -1.93
N MET A 100 1.71 1.27 -0.68
CA MET A 100 1.69 2.28 0.36
C MET A 100 2.98 3.08 0.32
N GLY A 101 2.85 4.37 0.02
CA GLY A 101 3.87 5.40 0.20
C GLY A 101 3.54 6.26 1.41
N ALA A 102 3.94 7.53 1.37
CA ALA A 102 3.64 8.53 2.38
C ALA A 102 3.46 9.91 1.75
N VAL A 103 2.66 10.78 2.38
CA VAL A 103 2.65 12.22 2.05
C VAL A 103 4.02 12.81 2.38
N GLY A 104 4.47 13.78 1.60
CA GLY A 104 5.76 14.44 1.77
C GLY A 104 6.89 13.91 0.87
N ILE A 105 6.71 12.71 0.28
CA ILE A 105 7.77 12.13 -0.59
C ILE A 105 8.06 12.95 -1.85
N TYR A 106 7.14 13.82 -2.27
CA TYR A 106 7.33 14.74 -3.41
C TYR A 106 7.47 16.21 -2.97
N ASN A 107 7.69 16.47 -1.69
CA ASN A 107 7.71 17.80 -1.10
C ASN A 107 6.39 18.57 -1.27
N GLU A 108 5.28 17.87 -1.24
CA GLU A 108 3.95 18.40 -1.52
C GLU A 108 3.20 18.94 -0.29
N ILE A 109 3.77 18.80 0.93
CA ILE A 109 3.17 19.34 2.14
C ILE A 109 3.44 20.84 2.18
N PRO A 110 2.41 21.70 2.16
CA PRO A 110 2.59 23.15 2.35
C PRO A 110 3.12 23.48 3.75
N VAL A 111 3.85 24.59 3.88
CA VAL A 111 4.40 25.05 5.17
C VAL A 111 3.31 25.26 6.21
N GLU A 112 2.12 25.68 5.80
CA GLU A 112 0.95 25.88 6.67
C GLU A 112 0.41 24.60 7.29
N LEU A 113 0.79 23.45 6.72
CA LEU A 113 0.37 22.11 7.19
C LEU A 113 1.51 21.37 7.92
N ASP A 114 2.57 22.05 8.32
CA ASP A 114 3.77 21.47 8.95
C ASP A 114 4.55 20.58 7.95
N ASP A 115 5.44 21.20 7.19
CA ASP A 115 6.18 20.58 6.10
C ASP A 115 7.43 19.79 6.53
N ASP A 116 7.58 19.51 7.81
CA ASP A 116 8.73 18.78 8.38
C ASP A 116 8.85 17.36 7.78
N ASP A 117 7.74 16.73 7.43
CA ASP A 117 7.73 15.41 6.79
C ASP A 117 7.95 15.44 5.26
N ASN A 118 8.18 16.59 4.66
CA ASN A 118 8.67 16.64 3.29
C ASN A 118 10.07 16.01 3.19
N VAL A 119 10.31 15.21 2.15
CA VAL A 119 11.58 14.48 1.98
C VAL A 119 12.81 15.40 1.99
N ARG A 120 12.67 16.66 1.60
CA ARG A 120 13.74 17.68 1.70
C ARG A 120 14.13 17.99 3.14
N ASN A 121 13.18 17.89 4.09
CA ASN A 121 13.36 18.17 5.51
C ASN A 121 13.55 16.89 6.33
N ASN A 122 12.96 15.77 5.88
CA ASN A 122 12.99 14.48 6.55
C ASN A 122 13.64 13.39 5.68
N PRO A 123 14.95 13.11 5.85
CA PRO A 123 15.64 12.06 5.09
C PRO A 123 15.10 10.65 5.31
N GLU A 124 14.33 10.39 6.38
CA GLU A 124 13.67 9.10 6.63
C GLU A 124 12.62 8.77 5.57
N GLN A 125 12.17 9.76 4.79
CA GLN A 125 11.29 9.57 3.65
C GLN A 125 12.01 9.06 2.38
N ILE A 126 13.35 9.08 2.34
CA ILE A 126 14.13 8.65 1.15
C ILE A 126 13.83 7.22 0.73
N PRO A 127 13.71 6.22 1.64
CA PRO A 127 13.32 4.86 1.25
C PRO A 127 11.93 4.81 0.58
N ASN A 128 10.95 5.57 1.09
CA ASN A 128 9.63 5.69 0.48
C ASN A 128 9.70 6.27 -0.93
N LEU A 129 10.43 7.38 -1.10
CA LEU A 129 10.60 8.01 -2.42
C LEU A 129 11.24 7.07 -3.43
N LYS A 130 12.36 6.42 -3.07
CA LYS A 130 13.07 5.50 -3.96
C LYS A 130 12.20 4.29 -4.37
N ALA A 131 11.45 3.73 -3.44
CA ALA A 131 10.55 2.63 -3.72
C ALA A 131 9.44 3.04 -4.69
N VAL A 132 8.84 4.21 -4.47
CA VAL A 132 7.80 4.75 -5.34
C VAL A 132 8.34 5.06 -6.73
N GLU A 133 9.52 5.67 -6.86
CA GLU A 133 10.18 5.92 -8.15
C GLU A 133 10.42 4.62 -8.95
N ALA A 134 10.86 3.54 -8.29
CA ALA A 134 11.03 2.24 -8.94
C ALA A 134 9.70 1.70 -9.50
N ILE A 135 8.60 1.87 -8.77
CA ILE A 135 7.28 1.43 -9.20
C ILE A 135 6.74 2.31 -10.33
N GLU A 136 6.86 3.63 -10.23
CA GLU A 136 6.41 4.58 -11.27
C GLU A 136 7.10 4.33 -12.61
N ASN A 137 8.36 3.90 -12.59
CA ASN A 137 9.16 3.58 -13.78
C ASN A 137 8.98 2.13 -14.27
N SER A 138 8.18 1.30 -13.61
CA SER A 138 8.09 -0.14 -13.89
C SER A 138 7.19 -0.52 -15.06
N GLY A 139 6.27 0.35 -15.46
CA GLY A 139 5.20 0.03 -16.43
C GLY A 139 4.06 -0.83 -15.88
N LEU A 140 4.09 -1.23 -14.60
CA LEU A 140 2.97 -1.92 -13.95
C LEU A 140 1.75 -1.01 -13.84
N ASN A 141 0.54 -1.57 -13.86
CA ASN A 141 -0.66 -0.83 -13.48
C ASN A 141 -0.64 -0.64 -11.95
N TYR A 142 -0.13 0.48 -11.50
CA TYR A 142 -0.01 0.81 -10.09
C TYR A 142 -1.00 1.88 -9.63
N THR A 143 -1.28 1.89 -8.32
CA THR A 143 -1.71 3.07 -7.58
C THR A 143 -0.87 3.18 -6.32
N ILE A 144 -0.23 4.33 -6.12
CA ILE A 144 0.44 4.66 -4.86
C ILE A 144 -0.56 5.37 -3.96
N ILE A 145 -0.78 4.84 -2.76
CA ILE A 145 -1.56 5.53 -1.72
C ILE A 145 -0.58 6.23 -0.79
N ARG A 146 -0.72 7.53 -0.62
CA ARG A 146 0.14 8.34 0.26
C ARG A 146 -0.67 8.85 1.46
N PRO A 147 -0.73 8.12 2.58
CA PRO A 147 -1.32 8.65 3.80
C PRO A 147 -0.41 9.69 4.45
N GLY A 148 -1.00 10.63 5.18
CA GLY A 148 -0.31 11.53 6.08
C GLY A 148 -0.19 10.97 7.50
N TYR A 149 -0.05 11.86 8.49
CA TYR A 149 0.01 11.49 9.90
C TYR A 149 -1.26 10.76 10.35
N LEU A 150 -1.08 9.60 10.98
CA LEU A 150 -2.20 8.71 11.27
C LEU A 150 -2.92 9.06 12.58
N GLN A 151 -4.23 9.22 12.48
CA GLN A 151 -5.11 9.44 13.63
C GLN A 151 -6.35 8.54 13.56
N GLN A 152 -7.09 8.46 14.65
CA GLN A 152 -8.43 7.90 14.67
C GLN A 152 -9.38 8.73 13.80
N GLY A 153 -10.28 8.10 13.08
CA GLY A 153 -11.20 8.83 12.21
C GLY A 153 -12.21 7.96 11.47
N ASN A 154 -13.13 8.62 10.77
CA ASN A 154 -14.17 7.98 9.98
C ASN A 154 -13.60 7.56 8.60
N GLU A 155 -14.06 6.45 8.07
CA GLU A 155 -13.61 5.86 6.80
C GLU A 155 -13.94 6.70 5.55
N ASN A 156 -14.90 7.61 5.62
CA ASN A 156 -15.36 8.42 4.49
C ASN A 156 -14.94 9.90 4.57
N ASP A 157 -14.27 10.30 5.66
CA ASP A 157 -13.81 11.67 5.87
C ASP A 157 -12.39 11.87 5.32
N TYR A 158 -12.29 12.01 4.00
CA TYR A 158 -11.01 12.28 3.35
C TYR A 158 -11.17 13.07 2.05
N VAL A 159 -10.07 13.70 1.65
CA VAL A 159 -9.87 14.29 0.33
C VAL A 159 -8.69 13.61 -0.36
N LEU A 160 -8.73 13.57 -1.68
CA LEU A 160 -7.65 13.02 -2.50
C LEU A 160 -6.88 14.16 -3.17
N THR A 161 -5.57 14.01 -3.25
CA THR A 161 -4.66 14.95 -3.94
C THR A 161 -3.73 14.15 -4.83
N LEU A 162 -3.66 14.49 -6.09
CA LEU A 162 -2.78 13.82 -7.05
C LEU A 162 -1.33 14.28 -6.91
N LYS A 163 -0.39 13.50 -7.45
CA LYS A 163 1.01 13.92 -7.59
C LYS A 163 1.08 15.23 -8.39
N GLY A 164 1.88 16.17 -7.90
CA GLY A 164 2.05 17.48 -8.51
C GLY A 164 1.11 18.56 -7.96
N GLU A 165 0.12 18.20 -7.14
CA GLU A 165 -0.73 19.15 -6.43
C GLU A 165 -0.25 19.30 -4.97
N PRO A 166 -0.36 20.50 -4.35
CA PRO A 166 -0.14 20.66 -2.92
C PRO A 166 -1.12 19.81 -2.10
N ALA A 167 -0.64 19.18 -1.03
CA ALA A 167 -1.49 18.39 -0.15
C ALA A 167 -2.60 19.25 0.48
N LYS A 168 -3.85 18.77 0.44
CA LYS A 168 -5.04 19.45 0.98
C LYS A 168 -5.23 19.23 2.47
N GLY A 169 -4.37 18.44 3.08
CA GLY A 169 -4.32 18.12 4.50
C GLY A 169 -3.13 17.22 4.80
N TYR A 170 -2.90 17.00 6.09
CA TYR A 170 -1.74 16.21 6.54
C TYR A 170 -2.14 14.98 7.38
N ILE A 171 -3.37 14.95 7.91
CA ILE A 171 -3.87 13.88 8.77
C ILE A 171 -4.63 12.84 7.95
N SER A 172 -4.43 11.57 8.26
CA SER A 172 -5.17 10.44 7.67
C SER A 172 -5.75 9.54 8.75
N SER A 173 -6.87 8.87 8.47
CA SER A 173 -7.35 7.78 9.30
C SER A 173 -7.04 6.42 8.68
N ILE A 174 -6.74 5.42 9.50
CA ILE A 174 -6.51 4.06 9.02
C ILE A 174 -7.74 3.55 8.26
N SER A 175 -8.94 3.81 8.79
CA SER A 175 -10.19 3.42 8.18
C SER A 175 -10.43 4.04 6.79
N SER A 176 -10.07 5.32 6.59
CA SER A 176 -10.13 5.97 5.27
C SER A 176 -9.19 5.31 4.26
N VAL A 177 -7.95 5.06 4.66
CA VAL A 177 -6.93 4.42 3.81
C VAL A 177 -7.37 3.02 3.41
N VAL A 178 -7.84 2.22 4.36
CA VAL A 178 -8.30 0.84 4.11
C VAL A 178 -9.56 0.81 3.23
N ASN A 179 -10.50 1.73 3.45
CA ASN A 179 -11.69 1.86 2.61
C ASN A 179 -11.33 2.27 1.16
N PHE A 180 -10.37 3.16 1.01
CA PHE A 180 -9.87 3.53 -0.32
C PHE A 180 -9.12 2.38 -1.00
N ALA A 181 -8.27 1.64 -0.26
CA ALA A 181 -7.58 0.46 -0.77
C ALA A 181 -8.55 -0.62 -1.27
N GLU A 182 -9.64 -0.88 -0.54
CA GLU A 182 -10.69 -1.80 -0.99
C GLU A 182 -11.32 -1.38 -2.32
N LYS A 183 -11.63 -0.08 -2.50
CA LYS A 183 -12.17 0.46 -3.76
C LYS A 183 -11.18 0.23 -4.92
N LEU A 184 -9.87 0.42 -4.69
CA LEU A 184 -8.82 0.17 -5.68
C LEU A 184 -8.66 -1.32 -6.02
N ILE A 185 -8.88 -2.20 -5.06
CA ILE A 185 -8.89 -3.66 -5.27
C ILE A 185 -10.11 -4.08 -6.09
N ALA A 186 -11.26 -3.45 -5.84
CA ALA A 186 -12.49 -3.76 -6.57
C ALA A 186 -12.44 -3.33 -8.04
N ASP A 187 -11.81 -2.20 -8.34
CA ASP A 187 -11.73 -1.59 -9.67
C ASP A 187 -10.27 -1.34 -10.08
N ASP A 188 -9.75 -2.13 -11.01
CA ASP A 188 -8.38 -2.06 -11.50
C ASP A 188 -8.09 -0.79 -12.34
N ALA A 189 -9.13 -0.11 -12.83
CA ALA A 189 -9.01 1.15 -13.59
C ALA A 189 -8.98 2.38 -12.67
N LEU A 190 -9.48 2.24 -11.44
CA LEU A 190 -9.55 3.36 -10.50
C LEU A 190 -8.16 3.83 -10.11
N TYR A 191 -7.83 5.10 -10.38
CA TYR A 191 -6.51 5.70 -10.15
C TYR A 191 -5.33 4.89 -10.71
N SER A 192 -5.55 4.23 -11.85
CA SER A 192 -4.51 3.52 -12.60
C SER A 192 -3.38 4.48 -12.98
N TYR A 193 -2.13 4.07 -12.75
CA TYR A 193 -0.91 4.87 -12.97
C TYR A 193 -0.88 6.20 -12.21
N GLN A 194 -1.50 6.27 -11.03
CA GLN A 194 -1.56 7.47 -10.22
C GLN A 194 -0.91 7.29 -8.84
N SER A 195 -0.37 8.40 -8.34
CA SER A 195 0.06 8.53 -6.95
C SER A 195 -0.85 9.52 -6.24
N VAL A 196 -1.55 9.06 -5.19
CA VAL A 196 -2.68 9.75 -4.58
C VAL A 196 -2.45 9.93 -3.09
N ALA A 197 -2.38 11.15 -2.62
CA ALA A 197 -2.47 11.43 -1.18
C ALA A 197 -3.91 11.29 -0.71
N ILE A 198 -4.08 10.67 0.46
CA ILE A 198 -5.37 10.51 1.12
C ILE A 198 -5.30 11.13 2.51
N THR A 199 -5.92 12.29 2.70
CA THR A 199 -5.83 13.08 3.94
C THR A 199 -7.19 13.64 4.30
N LYS A 200 -7.40 14.03 5.57
CA LYS A 200 -8.50 14.90 5.94
C LYS A 200 -8.22 16.30 5.41
N ARG A 201 -9.27 16.99 4.94
CA ARG A 201 -9.14 18.39 4.59
C ARG A 201 -8.83 19.17 5.88
N GLN A 202 -7.75 19.93 5.88
CA GLN A 202 -7.50 20.96 6.87
C GLN A 202 -7.92 22.31 6.26
N VAL A 203 -8.77 23.04 6.98
CA VAL A 203 -9.30 24.36 6.60
C VAL A 203 -8.39 25.42 7.18
#